data_86e4115fb97ca3e379871f6a01d20c7f
#
_entry.id   86e4115fb97ca3e379871f6a01d20c7f
#
_cell.length_a   1.000
_cell.length_b   1.000
_cell.length_c   1.000
_cell.angle_alpha   90.00
_cell.angle_beta   90.00
_cell.angle_gamma   90.00
#
_symmetry.space_group_name_H-M   'P 1'
#
loop_
_entity.id
_entity.type
_entity.pdbx_description
1 polymer ?
#
loop_
_entity_poly.entity_id
_entity_poly.type
_entity_poly.pdbx_seq_one_letter_code
_entity_poly.pdbx_strand_id
1 'polypeptide(L)'
;MIDNYEHYITKNIKAFYKRRLFSPIVYLILSLLAWLILPIHSMLIPETISDNVSFAKIYKDTDRYVRLSFSELNFTGYTSEKHGSTEGYFYSGKHGNELVIVLLSPKTCEEGLPTITDLQVSGKIVRGQRTYEELLKALSEDLNWTYEGISKQLPVYFFNEPNYHRGGTIFMFVAYFGTTVYALGCLILYLLYIKFPFLSPACQNLVVFGHPIKMLEEAEEELATLPQLATEDMFITEHYFIMTSPYGNAVVPIKEILWIYKYSTLHKFLWYHFSISYTLHITANKHLFIHCPKNTKSDIDGIIDYLAEANHDILVGFNEDNRLKVQAVQGKPLHIEKLKAFLHRRI
;
A
#
# COMPACT_ATOMS: atom_id res chain seq x y z
N MET A 1 26.42 29.14 -24.60
CA MET A 1 27.36 28.37 -23.75
C MET A 1 26.96 28.51 -22.27
N ILE A 2 25.65 28.38 -21.97
CA ILE A 2 25.07 28.50 -20.62
C ILE A 2 24.25 27.25 -20.30
N ASP A 3 24.34 26.18 -21.11
CA ASP A 3 23.43 25.03 -21.06
C ASP A 3 23.74 23.98 -19.98
N ASN A 4 24.65 24.25 -19.04
CA ASN A 4 25.00 23.28 -17.98
C ASN A 4 24.85 23.82 -16.54
N TYR A 5 24.12 24.90 -16.33
CA TYR A 5 23.82 25.36 -14.98
C TYR A 5 22.61 24.60 -14.45
N GLU A 6 22.85 23.61 -13.59
CA GLU A 6 21.73 23.01 -12.84
C GLU A 6 21.21 24.07 -11.87
N HIS A 7 20.06 24.63 -12.19
CA HIS A 7 19.36 25.60 -11.37
C HIS A 7 18.99 25.01 -10.00
N TYR A 8 19.01 25.84 -8.97
CA TYR A 8 18.89 25.41 -7.57
C TYR A 8 17.56 24.67 -7.28
N ILE A 9 16.41 25.19 -7.77
CA ILE A 9 15.09 24.56 -7.56
C ILE A 9 15.05 23.19 -8.23
N THR A 10 15.46 23.12 -9.48
CA THR A 10 15.54 21.88 -10.27
C THR A 10 16.43 20.83 -9.60
N LYS A 11 17.59 21.25 -9.08
CA LYS A 11 18.51 20.38 -8.33
C LYS A 11 17.87 19.84 -7.06
N ASN A 12 17.16 20.68 -6.31
CA ASN A 12 16.46 20.24 -5.10
C ASN A 12 15.30 19.31 -5.41
N ILE A 13 14.52 19.53 -6.47
CA ILE A 13 13.47 18.62 -6.93
C ILE A 13 14.07 17.25 -7.26
N LYS A 14 15.15 17.21 -8.05
CA LYS A 14 15.85 15.95 -8.36
C LYS A 14 16.36 15.25 -7.10
N ALA A 15 16.99 15.98 -6.18
CA ALA A 15 17.50 15.43 -4.91
C ALA A 15 16.38 14.86 -4.04
N PHE A 16 15.24 15.57 -3.96
CA PHE A 16 14.06 15.14 -3.23
C PHE A 16 13.53 13.79 -3.75
N TYR A 17 13.33 13.64 -5.04
CA TYR A 17 12.85 12.38 -5.61
C TYR A 17 13.89 11.26 -5.60
N LYS A 18 15.20 11.58 -5.72
CA LYS A 18 16.27 10.58 -5.52
C LYS A 18 16.22 9.96 -4.12
N ARG A 19 15.98 10.75 -3.06
CA ARG A 19 15.81 10.23 -1.70
C ARG A 19 14.57 9.35 -1.56
N ARG A 20 13.48 9.73 -2.23
CA ARG A 20 12.22 8.96 -2.20
C ARG A 20 12.26 7.65 -2.97
N LEU A 21 13.18 7.48 -3.91
CA LEU A 21 13.38 6.21 -4.63
C LEU A 21 13.73 5.05 -3.69
N PHE A 22 14.38 5.33 -2.57
CA PHE A 22 14.79 4.29 -1.62
C PHE A 22 13.61 3.44 -1.13
N SER A 23 12.49 4.07 -0.78
CA SER A 23 11.31 3.37 -0.24
C SER A 23 10.69 2.36 -1.22
N PRO A 24 10.30 2.72 -2.45
CA PRO A 24 9.73 1.75 -3.38
C PRO A 24 10.75 0.68 -3.82
N ILE A 25 12.05 1.00 -3.92
CA ILE A 25 13.09 0.02 -4.26
C ILE A 25 13.19 -1.05 -3.16
N VAL A 26 13.32 -0.64 -1.89
CA VAL A 26 13.38 -1.58 -0.76
C VAL A 26 12.12 -2.43 -0.70
N TYR A 27 10.95 -1.80 -0.88
CA TYR A 27 9.69 -2.55 -0.89
C TYR A 27 9.65 -3.60 -2.02
N LEU A 28 10.05 -3.25 -3.24
CA LEU A 28 10.06 -4.18 -4.38
C LEU A 28 11.05 -5.33 -4.17
N ILE A 29 12.21 -5.07 -3.56
CA ILE A 29 13.16 -6.12 -3.19
C ILE A 29 12.53 -7.06 -2.16
N LEU A 30 11.92 -6.52 -1.10
CA LEU A 30 11.23 -7.33 -0.08
C LEU A 30 10.05 -8.11 -0.66
N SER A 31 9.29 -7.51 -1.57
CA SER A 31 8.20 -8.17 -2.29
C SER A 31 8.72 -9.32 -3.16
N LEU A 32 9.84 -9.13 -3.86
CA LEU A 32 10.48 -10.19 -4.65
C LEU A 32 10.99 -11.33 -3.75
N LEU A 33 11.62 -11.00 -2.62
CA LEU A 33 12.05 -12.00 -1.64
C LEU A 33 10.85 -12.76 -1.07
N ALA A 34 9.77 -12.08 -0.74
CA ALA A 34 8.55 -12.73 -0.28
C ALA A 34 7.97 -13.67 -1.35
N TRP A 35 7.99 -13.29 -2.62
CA TRP A 35 7.58 -14.15 -3.74
C TRP A 35 8.43 -15.43 -3.85
N LEU A 36 9.73 -15.33 -3.61
CA LEU A 36 10.66 -16.47 -3.70
C LEU A 36 10.59 -17.40 -2.48
N ILE A 37 10.38 -16.84 -1.28
CA ILE A 37 10.41 -17.60 -0.02
C ILE A 37 9.03 -18.18 0.30
N LEU A 38 7.96 -17.38 0.11
CA LEU A 38 6.61 -17.81 0.41
C LEU A 38 6.02 -18.58 -0.77
N PRO A 39 5.12 -19.55 -0.52
CA PRO A 39 4.49 -20.36 -1.57
C PRO A 39 3.42 -19.60 -2.37
N ILE A 40 3.64 -18.28 -2.62
CA ILE A 40 2.66 -17.42 -3.28
C ILE A 40 2.33 -17.93 -4.69
N HIS A 41 3.35 -18.37 -5.44
CA HIS A 41 3.17 -18.88 -6.80
C HIS A 41 2.32 -20.16 -6.84
N SER A 42 2.48 -21.08 -5.86
CA SER A 42 1.70 -22.33 -5.81
C SER A 42 0.26 -22.10 -5.38
N MET A 43 -0.03 -20.98 -4.71
CA MET A 43 -1.41 -20.57 -4.42
C MET A 43 -2.15 -20.12 -5.68
N LEU A 44 -1.43 -19.53 -6.67
CA LEU A 44 -2.01 -19.11 -7.94
C LEU A 44 -2.11 -20.28 -8.93
N ILE A 45 -1.05 -21.08 -9.02
CA ILE A 45 -0.93 -22.20 -9.95
C ILE A 45 -0.48 -23.41 -9.15
N PRO A 46 -1.43 -24.15 -8.52
CA PRO A 46 -1.12 -25.38 -7.81
C PRO A 46 -0.45 -26.39 -8.73
N GLU A 47 0.59 -27.03 -8.24
CA GLU A 47 1.28 -28.08 -8.96
C GLU A 47 0.41 -29.33 -9.03
N THR A 48 0.20 -29.88 -10.22
CA THR A 48 -0.52 -31.12 -10.39
C THR A 48 0.40 -32.29 -10.07
N ILE A 49 0.04 -33.10 -9.08
CA ILE A 49 0.81 -34.25 -8.64
C ILE A 49 0.12 -35.53 -9.12
N SER A 50 0.94 -36.46 -9.60
CA SER A 50 0.44 -37.78 -10.05
C SER A 50 0.12 -38.68 -8.86
N ASP A 51 -0.81 -39.63 -9.05
CA ASP A 51 -1.31 -40.55 -8.03
C ASP A 51 -0.24 -41.50 -7.45
N ASN A 52 0.96 -41.55 -8.04
CA ASN A 52 2.05 -42.43 -7.60
C ASN A 52 2.85 -41.85 -6.42
N VAL A 53 2.55 -40.62 -5.96
CA VAL A 53 3.29 -39.96 -4.88
C VAL A 53 2.49 -40.00 -3.59
N SER A 54 3.06 -40.58 -2.52
CA SER A 54 2.37 -40.67 -1.22
C SER A 54 2.14 -39.30 -0.57
N PHE A 55 1.07 -39.17 0.23
CA PHE A 55 0.76 -37.96 0.98
C PHE A 55 1.91 -37.54 1.91
N ALA A 56 2.60 -38.52 2.54
CA ALA A 56 3.75 -38.25 3.38
C ALA A 56 4.92 -37.62 2.62
N LYS A 57 5.14 -38.04 1.37
CA LYS A 57 6.19 -37.48 0.51
C LYS A 57 5.80 -36.08 0.05
N ILE A 58 4.56 -35.87 -0.41
CA ILE A 58 4.07 -34.56 -0.83
C ILE A 58 4.18 -33.56 0.33
N TYR A 59 3.82 -33.96 1.55
CA TYR A 59 3.93 -33.11 2.74
C TYR A 59 5.38 -32.70 3.08
N LYS A 60 6.33 -33.64 2.92
CA LYS A 60 7.76 -33.37 3.20
C LYS A 60 8.43 -32.52 2.14
N ASP A 61 8.09 -32.79 0.87
CA ASP A 61 8.75 -32.13 -0.26
C ASP A 61 8.13 -30.76 -0.59
N THR A 62 6.88 -30.52 -0.15
CA THR A 62 6.11 -29.39 -0.63
C THR A 62 5.25 -28.76 0.48
N ASP A 63 5.72 -27.69 1.09
CA ASP A 63 4.84 -26.83 1.89
C ASP A 63 3.98 -25.91 0.97
N ARG A 64 3.47 -26.47 -0.12
CA ARG A 64 2.79 -25.75 -1.22
C ARG A 64 1.39 -26.26 -1.41
N TYR A 65 0.61 -25.48 -2.16
CA TYR A 65 -0.70 -25.93 -2.66
C TYR A 65 -0.51 -26.84 -3.86
N VAL A 66 -1.26 -27.95 -3.86
CA VAL A 66 -1.17 -28.99 -4.89
C VAL A 66 -2.56 -29.26 -5.47
N ARG A 67 -2.60 -29.76 -6.69
CA ARG A 67 -3.80 -30.23 -7.36
C ARG A 67 -3.74 -31.74 -7.46
N LEU A 68 -4.76 -32.41 -6.91
CA LEU A 68 -4.89 -33.84 -6.91
C LEU A 68 -6.15 -34.25 -7.66
N SER A 69 -6.13 -35.45 -8.26
CA SER A 69 -7.27 -36.08 -8.90
C SER A 69 -7.69 -37.31 -8.10
N PHE A 70 -8.97 -37.48 -7.91
CA PHE A 70 -9.55 -38.64 -7.21
C PHE A 70 -10.59 -39.29 -8.12
N SER A 71 -10.47 -40.57 -8.37
CA SER A 71 -11.42 -41.32 -9.18
C SER A 71 -12.75 -41.53 -8.48
N GLU A 72 -12.73 -41.76 -7.17
CA GLU A 72 -13.89 -41.95 -6.34
C GLU A 72 -13.65 -41.50 -4.92
N LEU A 73 -14.56 -40.71 -4.38
CA LEU A 73 -14.57 -40.24 -3.00
C LEU A 73 -15.92 -40.59 -2.36
N ASN A 74 -15.89 -41.22 -1.21
CA ASN A 74 -17.08 -41.61 -0.46
C ASN A 74 -17.20 -40.78 0.82
N PHE A 75 -18.37 -40.24 1.08
CA PHE A 75 -18.63 -39.45 2.27
C PHE A 75 -18.52 -40.28 3.53
N THR A 76 -17.77 -39.81 4.51
CA THR A 76 -17.55 -40.54 5.78
C THR A 76 -18.66 -40.34 6.80
N GLY A 77 -19.62 -39.45 6.54
CA GLY A 77 -20.66 -39.06 7.51
C GLY A 77 -20.23 -37.92 8.45
N TYR A 78 -18.99 -37.44 8.37
CA TYR A 78 -18.45 -36.45 9.28
C TYR A 78 -18.18 -35.11 8.59
N THR A 79 -18.47 -34.02 9.33
CA THR A 79 -18.23 -32.65 8.87
C THR A 79 -17.20 -31.94 9.76
N SER A 80 -16.51 -30.98 9.22
CA SER A 80 -15.65 -30.05 9.97
C SER A 80 -16.37 -28.73 10.16
N GLU A 81 -16.51 -28.28 11.41
CA GLU A 81 -17.09 -26.97 11.71
C GLU A 81 -16.02 -26.03 12.25
N LYS A 82 -16.11 -24.76 11.86
CA LYS A 82 -15.24 -23.69 12.33
C LYS A 82 -16.04 -22.42 12.59
N HIS A 83 -15.94 -21.90 13.82
CA HIS A 83 -16.67 -20.68 14.22
C HIS A 83 -18.19 -20.75 13.97
N GLY A 84 -18.80 -21.93 14.19
CA GLY A 84 -20.25 -22.13 14.02
C GLY A 84 -20.73 -22.22 12.57
N SER A 85 -19.83 -22.41 11.62
CA SER A 85 -20.14 -22.68 10.22
C SER A 85 -19.43 -23.95 9.73
N THR A 86 -20.06 -24.69 8.84
CA THR A 86 -19.46 -25.88 8.21
C THR A 86 -18.27 -25.46 7.36
N GLU A 87 -17.07 -25.89 7.73
CA GLU A 87 -15.83 -25.67 6.98
C GLU A 87 -15.74 -26.62 5.78
N GLY A 88 -16.16 -27.84 5.97
CA GLY A 88 -16.12 -28.88 4.93
C GLY A 88 -16.62 -30.24 5.39
N TYR A 89 -16.61 -31.18 4.47
CA TYR A 89 -17.09 -32.55 4.61
C TYR A 89 -15.92 -33.52 4.41
N PHE A 90 -15.78 -34.51 5.28
CA PHE A 90 -14.73 -35.52 5.19
C PHE A 90 -15.13 -36.64 4.26
N TYR A 91 -14.30 -36.90 3.27
CA TYR A 91 -14.43 -38.00 2.33
C TYR A 91 -13.25 -38.95 2.47
N SER A 92 -13.51 -40.23 2.23
CA SER A 92 -12.48 -41.25 2.07
C SER A 92 -12.35 -41.64 0.60
N GLY A 93 -11.13 -41.86 0.15
CA GLY A 93 -10.85 -42.28 -1.22
C GLY A 93 -9.48 -42.86 -1.37
N LYS A 94 -9.11 -43.21 -2.60
CA LYS A 94 -7.77 -43.73 -2.92
C LYS A 94 -6.96 -42.68 -3.67
N HIS A 95 -5.69 -42.57 -3.30
CA HIS A 95 -4.68 -41.85 -4.06
C HIS A 95 -3.55 -42.84 -4.35
N GLY A 96 -3.48 -43.31 -5.59
CA GLY A 96 -2.63 -44.46 -5.92
C GLY A 96 -3.05 -45.71 -5.15
N ASN A 97 -2.13 -46.22 -4.34
CA ASN A 97 -2.38 -47.38 -3.48
C ASN A 97 -2.73 -47.02 -2.04
N GLU A 98 -2.74 -45.75 -1.65
CA GLU A 98 -3.03 -45.30 -0.30
C GLU A 98 -4.51 -44.97 -0.12
N LEU A 99 -5.12 -45.40 0.98
CA LEU A 99 -6.41 -44.90 1.43
C LEU A 99 -6.17 -43.57 2.12
N VAL A 100 -6.88 -42.50 1.71
CA VAL A 100 -6.68 -41.14 2.19
C VAL A 100 -7.98 -40.50 2.63
N ILE A 101 -7.88 -39.53 3.51
CA ILE A 101 -8.98 -38.64 3.90
C ILE A 101 -8.81 -37.31 3.20
N VAL A 102 -9.93 -36.80 2.68
CA VAL A 102 -10.03 -35.52 1.94
C VAL A 102 -11.10 -34.67 2.59
N LEU A 103 -10.77 -33.45 2.99
CA LEU A 103 -11.75 -32.46 3.43
C LEU A 103 -12.12 -31.60 2.22
N LEU A 104 -13.38 -31.65 1.80
CA LEU A 104 -13.92 -30.88 0.69
C LEU A 104 -14.78 -29.73 1.18
N SER A 105 -14.74 -28.59 0.49
CA SER A 105 -15.61 -27.46 0.76
C SER A 105 -17.08 -27.78 0.44
N PRO A 106 -18.07 -27.14 1.12
CA PRO A 106 -19.48 -27.35 0.86
C PRO A 106 -19.87 -27.16 -0.61
N LYS A 107 -19.18 -26.24 -1.31
CA LYS A 107 -19.43 -26.00 -2.74
C LYS A 107 -18.97 -27.14 -3.63
N THR A 108 -17.82 -27.73 -3.34
CA THR A 108 -17.25 -28.80 -4.17
C THR A 108 -18.01 -30.11 -4.00
N CYS A 109 -18.51 -30.38 -2.80
CA CYS A 109 -19.25 -31.63 -2.51
C CYS A 109 -20.78 -31.46 -2.48
N GLU A 110 -21.31 -30.33 -2.99
CA GLU A 110 -22.76 -30.03 -3.01
C GLU A 110 -23.47 -30.37 -1.68
N GLU A 111 -22.85 -29.87 -0.58
CA GLU A 111 -23.32 -30.06 0.81
C GLU A 111 -23.41 -31.54 1.27
N GLY A 112 -22.55 -32.38 0.74
CA GLY A 112 -22.39 -33.76 1.26
C GLY A 112 -22.98 -34.84 0.38
N LEU A 113 -22.69 -34.82 -0.91
CA LEU A 113 -23.01 -35.93 -1.82
C LEU A 113 -22.44 -37.26 -1.30
N PRO A 114 -23.17 -38.37 -1.31
CA PRO A 114 -22.68 -39.65 -0.80
C PRO A 114 -21.42 -40.15 -1.50
N THR A 115 -21.34 -39.96 -2.82
CA THR A 115 -20.18 -40.37 -3.63
C THR A 115 -19.91 -39.34 -4.69
N ILE A 116 -18.64 -39.01 -4.91
CA ILE A 116 -18.16 -38.10 -5.94
C ILE A 116 -17.17 -38.86 -6.82
N THR A 117 -17.35 -38.80 -8.12
CA THR A 117 -16.50 -39.47 -9.13
C THR A 117 -15.71 -38.44 -9.91
N ASP A 118 -14.47 -38.80 -10.31
CA ASP A 118 -13.60 -38.02 -11.19
C ASP A 118 -13.42 -36.55 -10.77
N LEU A 119 -13.11 -36.33 -9.49
CA LEU A 119 -12.89 -35.02 -8.93
C LEU A 119 -11.44 -34.58 -9.05
N GLN A 120 -11.20 -33.42 -9.67
CA GLN A 120 -9.92 -32.74 -9.61
C GLN A 120 -10.04 -31.49 -8.70
N VAL A 121 -9.23 -31.43 -7.65
CA VAL A 121 -9.35 -30.40 -6.63
C VAL A 121 -7.99 -29.88 -6.20
N SER A 122 -7.92 -28.59 -5.85
CA SER A 122 -6.72 -27.92 -5.37
C SER A 122 -6.81 -27.67 -3.88
N GLY A 123 -5.73 -27.95 -3.16
CA GLY A 123 -5.70 -27.81 -1.71
C GLY A 123 -4.30 -27.99 -1.16
N LYS A 124 -4.20 -28.20 0.13
CA LYS A 124 -2.94 -28.43 0.82
C LYS A 124 -3.00 -29.75 1.62
N ILE A 125 -1.92 -30.53 1.56
CA ILE A 125 -1.79 -31.66 2.46
C ILE A 125 -1.37 -31.14 3.82
N VAL A 126 -2.12 -31.47 4.84
CA VAL A 126 -1.88 -31.06 6.21
C VAL A 126 -1.70 -32.27 7.12
N ARG A 127 -0.88 -32.11 8.14
CA ARG A 127 -0.74 -33.12 9.16
C ARG A 127 -1.96 -33.09 10.07
N GLY A 128 -2.52 -34.25 10.35
CA GLY A 128 -3.64 -34.41 11.24
C GLY A 128 -3.36 -33.84 12.64
N GLN A 129 -4.28 -33.00 13.10
CA GLN A 129 -4.33 -32.44 14.44
C GLN A 129 -5.41 -33.16 15.24
N ARG A 130 -5.66 -32.70 16.46
CA ARG A 130 -6.64 -33.32 17.39
C ARG A 130 -8.00 -33.65 16.75
N THR A 131 -8.54 -32.75 15.93
CA THR A 131 -9.82 -32.97 15.20
C THR A 131 -9.75 -34.19 14.26
N TYR A 132 -8.61 -34.37 13.59
CA TYR A 132 -8.40 -35.53 12.71
C TYR A 132 -8.25 -36.84 13.52
N GLU A 133 -7.59 -36.80 14.67
CA GLU A 133 -7.49 -37.95 15.58
C GLU A 133 -8.87 -38.35 16.15
N GLU A 134 -9.69 -37.35 16.47
CA GLU A 134 -11.08 -37.57 16.91
C GLU A 134 -11.93 -38.19 15.77
N LEU A 135 -11.76 -37.72 14.53
CA LEU A 135 -12.37 -38.33 13.34
C LEU A 135 -11.97 -39.80 13.19
N LEU A 136 -10.68 -40.13 13.31
CA LEU A 136 -10.22 -41.50 13.19
C LEU A 136 -10.76 -42.41 14.31
N LYS A 137 -10.94 -41.90 15.53
CA LYS A 137 -11.57 -42.62 16.63
C LYS A 137 -13.05 -42.90 16.33
N ALA A 138 -13.79 -41.89 15.92
CA ALA A 138 -15.20 -42.05 15.57
C ALA A 138 -15.39 -43.05 14.41
N LEU A 139 -14.56 -42.95 13.34
CA LEU A 139 -14.56 -43.92 12.26
C LEU A 139 -14.20 -45.37 12.77
N SER A 140 -13.34 -45.50 13.76
CA SER A 140 -13.01 -46.80 14.29
C SER A 140 -14.19 -47.43 15.02
N GLU A 141 -14.98 -46.63 15.73
CA GLU A 141 -16.19 -47.08 16.42
C GLU A 141 -17.27 -47.50 15.43
N ASP A 142 -17.53 -46.68 14.41
CA ASP A 142 -18.55 -46.95 13.39
C ASP A 142 -18.24 -48.19 12.56
N LEU A 143 -16.97 -48.43 12.26
CA LEU A 143 -16.54 -49.59 11.46
C LEU A 143 -16.27 -50.84 12.30
N ASN A 144 -16.46 -50.78 13.62
CA ASN A 144 -16.09 -51.83 14.56
C ASN A 144 -14.63 -52.29 14.43
N TRP A 145 -13.72 -51.34 14.19
CA TRP A 145 -12.29 -51.54 14.07
C TRP A 145 -11.57 -51.03 15.33
N THR A 146 -10.35 -51.48 15.51
CA THR A 146 -9.49 -50.84 16.52
C THR A 146 -8.88 -49.54 15.98
N TYR A 147 -8.69 -48.56 16.83
CA TYR A 147 -8.02 -47.31 16.46
C TYR A 147 -6.63 -47.56 15.86
N GLU A 148 -5.88 -48.53 16.39
CA GLU A 148 -4.58 -48.93 15.81
C GLU A 148 -4.72 -49.51 14.40
N GLY A 149 -5.80 -50.25 14.13
CA GLY A 149 -6.09 -50.81 12.80
C GLY A 149 -6.34 -49.69 11.76
N ILE A 150 -7.17 -48.72 12.08
CA ILE A 150 -7.46 -47.58 11.22
C ILE A 150 -6.22 -46.69 11.04
N SER A 151 -5.49 -46.39 12.10
CA SER A 151 -4.31 -45.53 12.03
C SER A 151 -3.13 -46.11 11.23
N LYS A 152 -3.12 -47.44 11.02
CA LYS A 152 -2.19 -48.12 10.12
C LYS A 152 -2.60 -48.03 8.64
N GLN A 153 -3.89 -47.92 8.35
CA GLN A 153 -4.44 -47.89 7.00
C GLN A 153 -4.50 -46.44 6.44
N LEU A 154 -4.83 -45.49 7.32
CA LEU A 154 -4.95 -44.07 6.96
C LEU A 154 -3.68 -43.32 7.38
N PRO A 155 -3.08 -42.51 6.44
CA PRO A 155 -1.90 -41.71 6.79
C PRO A 155 -2.25 -40.63 7.82
N VAL A 156 -1.24 -40.19 8.57
CA VAL A 156 -1.36 -39.06 9.51
C VAL A 156 -1.68 -37.75 8.79
N TYR A 157 -1.61 -37.75 7.48
CA TYR A 157 -1.81 -36.58 6.61
C TYR A 157 -3.15 -36.70 5.89
N PHE A 158 -3.85 -35.59 5.75
CA PHE A 158 -5.07 -35.50 4.95
C PHE A 158 -5.04 -34.31 4.02
N PHE A 159 -5.81 -34.35 2.95
CA PHE A 159 -5.93 -33.26 2.01
C PHE A 159 -7.01 -32.27 2.46
N ASN A 160 -6.70 -30.96 2.45
CA ASN A 160 -7.59 -29.89 2.91
C ASN A 160 -7.80 -28.87 1.77
N GLU A 161 -8.95 -28.97 1.09
CA GLU A 161 -9.37 -28.03 0.06
C GLU A 161 -9.80 -26.67 0.63
N PRO A 162 -10.61 -26.55 1.71
CA PRO A 162 -11.03 -25.29 2.27
C PRO A 162 -9.89 -24.31 2.56
N ASN A 163 -8.68 -24.78 2.80
CA ASN A 163 -7.51 -23.93 2.98
C ASN A 163 -7.13 -23.17 1.71
N TYR A 164 -7.48 -23.65 0.51
CA TYR A 164 -7.15 -23.03 -0.77
C TYR A 164 -8.08 -21.85 -1.10
N HIS A 165 -9.37 -21.97 -0.78
CA HIS A 165 -10.39 -20.97 -1.16
C HIS A 165 -10.75 -19.98 -0.04
N ARG A 166 -9.93 -19.84 0.99
CA ARG A 166 -10.22 -18.88 2.06
C ARG A 166 -10.21 -17.45 1.54
N GLY A 167 -11.24 -16.67 1.89
CA GLY A 167 -11.32 -15.24 1.56
C GLY A 167 -10.11 -14.43 2.03
N GLY A 168 -9.46 -14.83 3.13
CA GLY A 168 -8.21 -14.26 3.60
C GLY A 168 -7.04 -14.43 2.61
N THR A 169 -6.97 -15.55 1.89
CA THR A 169 -5.96 -15.79 0.85
C THR A 169 -6.16 -14.84 -0.32
N ILE A 170 -7.39 -14.69 -0.79
CA ILE A 170 -7.73 -13.75 -1.88
C ILE A 170 -7.41 -12.31 -1.46
N PHE A 171 -7.77 -11.91 -0.24
CA PHE A 171 -7.44 -10.59 0.29
C PHE A 171 -5.92 -10.35 0.33
N MET A 172 -5.13 -11.33 0.80
CA MET A 172 -3.67 -11.24 0.81
C MET A 172 -3.08 -11.07 -0.60
N PHE A 173 -3.63 -11.77 -1.61
CA PHE A 173 -3.22 -11.59 -3.01
C PHE A 173 -3.51 -10.19 -3.52
N VAL A 174 -4.74 -9.72 -3.31
CA VAL A 174 -5.13 -8.36 -3.74
C VAL A 174 -4.25 -7.32 -3.08
N ALA A 175 -3.97 -7.46 -1.77
CA ALA A 175 -3.08 -6.56 -1.06
C ALA A 175 -1.63 -6.64 -1.58
N TYR A 176 -1.09 -7.83 -1.80
CA TYR A 176 0.27 -8.03 -2.29
C TYR A 176 0.46 -7.44 -3.70
N PHE A 177 -0.40 -7.79 -4.64
CA PHE A 177 -0.29 -7.27 -6.01
C PHE A 177 -0.62 -5.78 -6.07
N GLY A 178 -1.64 -5.32 -5.36
CA GLY A 178 -2.02 -3.92 -5.32
C GLY A 178 -0.89 -3.03 -4.79
N THR A 179 -0.26 -3.43 -3.68
CA THR A 179 0.88 -2.67 -3.12
C THR A 179 2.13 -2.76 -3.99
N THR A 180 2.36 -3.89 -4.66
CA THR A 180 3.48 -4.05 -5.60
C THR A 180 3.31 -3.16 -6.84
N VAL A 181 2.12 -3.14 -7.44
CA VAL A 181 1.79 -2.25 -8.56
C VAL A 181 1.90 -0.78 -8.14
N TYR A 182 1.42 -0.43 -6.95
CA TYR A 182 1.57 0.93 -6.41
C TYR A 182 3.05 1.33 -6.25
N ALA A 183 3.88 0.46 -5.67
CA ALA A 183 5.31 0.73 -5.51
C ALA A 183 6.03 0.89 -6.86
N LEU A 184 5.67 0.05 -7.85
CA LEU A 184 6.19 0.16 -9.22
C LEU A 184 5.77 1.48 -9.88
N GLY A 185 4.52 1.89 -9.71
CA GLY A 185 4.01 3.18 -10.17
C GLY A 185 4.76 4.36 -9.55
N CYS A 186 4.98 4.33 -8.22
CA CYS A 186 5.79 5.33 -7.53
C CYS A 186 7.23 5.39 -8.06
N LEU A 187 7.85 4.22 -8.28
CA LEU A 187 9.20 4.16 -8.83
C LEU A 187 9.29 4.82 -10.21
N ILE A 188 8.37 4.49 -11.12
CA ILE A 188 8.31 5.07 -12.46
C ILE A 188 8.10 6.59 -12.39
N LEU A 189 7.14 7.06 -11.58
CA LEU A 189 6.86 8.48 -11.41
C LEU A 189 8.07 9.24 -10.85
N TYR A 190 8.74 8.70 -9.84
CA TYR A 190 9.93 9.37 -9.28
C TYR A 190 11.08 9.44 -10.29
N LEU A 191 11.30 8.39 -11.09
CA LEU A 191 12.28 8.42 -12.17
C LEU A 191 11.92 9.46 -13.25
N LEU A 192 10.63 9.58 -13.58
CA LEU A 192 10.15 10.62 -14.50
C LEU A 192 10.39 12.03 -13.94
N TYR A 193 10.12 12.27 -12.66
CA TYR A 193 10.33 13.57 -12.02
C TYR A 193 11.83 13.92 -11.89
N ILE A 194 12.70 12.93 -11.74
CA ILE A 194 14.15 13.14 -11.75
C ILE A 194 14.62 13.51 -13.16
N LYS A 195 14.11 12.84 -14.19
CA LYS A 195 14.47 13.11 -15.58
C LYS A 195 13.85 14.40 -16.09
N PHE A 196 12.60 14.66 -15.72
CA PHE A 196 11.78 15.80 -16.16
C PHE A 196 11.20 16.53 -14.95
N PRO A 197 11.98 17.40 -14.26
CA PRO A 197 11.53 18.08 -13.04
C PRO A 197 10.28 18.92 -13.21
N PHE A 198 10.05 19.48 -14.42
CA PHE A 198 8.84 20.26 -14.74
C PHE A 198 7.53 19.44 -14.65
N LEU A 199 7.61 18.11 -14.68
CA LEU A 199 6.45 17.23 -14.47
C LEU A 199 6.16 17.00 -12.99
N SER A 200 7.05 17.43 -12.10
CA SER A 200 6.84 17.25 -10.65
C SER A 200 5.63 18.03 -10.14
N PRO A 201 4.95 17.59 -9.08
CA PRO A 201 3.83 18.31 -8.50
C PRO A 201 4.13 19.79 -8.18
N ALA A 202 5.35 20.09 -7.74
CA ALA A 202 5.78 21.46 -7.46
C ALA A 202 5.67 22.37 -8.68
N CYS A 203 6.08 21.87 -9.85
CA CYS A 203 6.02 22.61 -11.11
C CYS A 203 4.66 22.50 -11.78
N GLN A 204 3.96 21.39 -11.64
CA GLN A 204 2.59 21.25 -12.17
C GLN A 204 1.60 22.22 -11.51
N ASN A 205 1.84 22.62 -10.27
CA ASN A 205 1.05 23.66 -9.64
C ASN A 205 1.15 25.01 -10.38
N LEU A 206 2.26 25.27 -11.08
CA LEU A 206 2.43 26.48 -11.91
C LEU A 206 1.56 26.48 -13.17
N VAL A 207 1.17 25.31 -13.69
CA VAL A 207 0.28 25.19 -14.89
C VAL A 207 -1.02 25.96 -14.70
N VAL A 208 -1.49 26.09 -13.47
CA VAL A 208 -2.74 26.80 -13.16
C VAL A 208 -2.61 28.32 -13.35
N PHE A 209 -1.40 28.83 -13.24
CA PHE A 209 -1.10 30.27 -13.32
C PHE A 209 -0.48 30.68 -14.66
N GLY A 210 0.08 29.71 -15.41
CA GLY A 210 0.69 30.02 -16.71
C GLY A 210 1.49 28.85 -17.28
N HIS A 211 2.51 29.17 -18.07
CA HIS A 211 3.36 28.16 -18.69
C HIS A 211 4.44 27.68 -17.68
N PRO A 212 4.37 26.44 -17.17
CA PRO A 212 5.15 26.01 -16.01
C PRO A 212 6.66 26.07 -16.23
N ILE A 213 7.14 25.77 -17.45
CA ILE A 213 8.57 25.78 -17.77
C ILE A 213 9.10 27.23 -17.71
N LYS A 214 8.41 28.18 -18.32
CA LYS A 214 8.83 29.59 -18.31
C LYS A 214 8.81 30.14 -16.88
N MET A 215 7.77 29.90 -16.15
CA MET A 215 7.65 30.35 -14.74
C MET A 215 8.72 29.71 -13.84
N LEU A 216 9.08 28.46 -14.10
CA LEU A 216 10.18 27.83 -13.36
C LEU A 216 11.53 28.46 -13.72
N GLU A 217 11.78 28.73 -15.00
CA GLU A 217 12.99 29.40 -15.47
C GLU A 217 13.11 30.83 -14.90
N GLU A 218 12.02 31.59 -14.89
CA GLU A 218 11.97 32.95 -14.28
C GLU A 218 12.28 32.86 -12.75
N ALA A 219 11.64 31.93 -12.04
CA ALA A 219 11.89 31.74 -10.60
C ALA A 219 13.34 31.33 -10.29
N GLU A 220 13.95 30.49 -11.16
CA GLU A 220 15.36 30.10 -11.04
C GLU A 220 16.31 31.29 -11.30
N GLU A 221 16.03 32.12 -12.32
CA GLU A 221 16.81 33.30 -12.63
C GLU A 221 16.74 34.37 -11.53
N GLU A 222 15.54 34.62 -10.97
CA GLU A 222 15.37 35.51 -9.82
C GLU A 222 16.09 35.01 -8.59
N LEU A 223 15.99 33.69 -8.30
CA LEU A 223 16.68 33.10 -7.16
C LEU A 223 18.20 33.16 -7.31
N ALA A 224 18.73 33.05 -8.53
CA ALA A 224 20.16 33.12 -8.82
C ALA A 224 20.71 34.55 -8.70
N THR A 225 19.89 35.59 -8.94
CA THR A 225 20.33 36.99 -8.85
C THR A 225 20.43 37.54 -7.44
N LEU A 226 19.59 37.17 -6.55
CA LEU A 226 19.58 37.34 -5.06
C LEU A 226 18.13 37.32 -4.57
N PRO A 227 17.77 36.40 -3.69
CA PRO A 227 16.48 36.45 -3.05
C PRO A 227 16.35 37.67 -2.14
N GLN A 228 15.18 38.29 -2.11
CA GLN A 228 14.89 39.43 -1.24
C GLN A 228 14.82 39.01 0.25
N LEU A 229 14.39 37.77 0.48
CA LEU A 229 14.45 37.13 1.78
C LEU A 229 14.79 35.65 1.60
N ALA A 230 15.68 35.13 2.43
CA ALA A 230 16.10 33.74 2.42
C ALA A 230 16.16 33.20 3.86
N THR A 231 15.54 32.05 4.06
CA THR A 231 15.71 31.20 5.23
C THR A 231 16.38 29.89 4.81
N GLU A 232 16.46 28.90 5.69
CA GLU A 232 17.06 27.60 5.36
C GLU A 232 16.34 26.89 4.19
N ASP A 233 15.02 26.91 4.18
CA ASP A 233 14.18 26.14 3.24
C ASP A 233 13.23 27.01 2.40
N MET A 234 13.10 28.30 2.69
CA MET A 234 12.13 29.18 2.06
C MET A 234 12.83 30.45 1.53
N PHE A 235 12.45 30.86 0.33
CA PHE A 235 13.01 32.01 -0.37
C PHE A 235 11.88 32.86 -0.93
N ILE A 236 12.04 34.16 -0.86
CA ILE A 236 11.20 35.15 -1.53
C ILE A 236 12.06 35.89 -2.56
N THR A 237 11.64 35.81 -3.82
CA THR A 237 12.21 36.59 -4.92
C THR A 237 11.28 37.78 -5.25
N GLU A 238 11.53 38.49 -6.32
CA GLU A 238 10.68 39.61 -6.71
C GLU A 238 9.23 39.19 -6.99
N HIS A 239 9.06 38.04 -7.66
CA HIS A 239 7.73 37.58 -8.09
C HIS A 239 7.29 36.24 -7.49
N TYR A 240 8.18 35.50 -6.86
CA TYR A 240 7.89 34.12 -6.42
C TYR A 240 8.19 33.87 -4.95
N PHE A 241 7.34 33.10 -4.31
CA PHE A 241 7.65 32.36 -3.11
C PHE A 241 8.11 30.95 -3.50
N ILE A 242 9.26 30.52 -2.95
CA ILE A 242 9.92 29.26 -3.29
C ILE A 242 10.21 28.51 -2.00
N MET A 243 9.83 27.24 -1.94
CA MET A 243 10.20 26.32 -0.86
C MET A 243 10.98 25.15 -1.45
N THR A 244 12.15 24.84 -0.85
CA THR A 244 13.00 23.72 -1.24
C THR A 244 13.43 22.97 0.02
N SER A 245 12.54 22.13 0.54
CA SER A 245 12.81 21.40 1.78
C SER A 245 12.90 19.90 1.56
N PRO A 246 13.47 19.13 2.50
CA PRO A 246 13.44 17.68 2.49
C PRO A 246 12.01 17.09 2.52
N TYR A 247 11.03 17.91 2.87
CA TYR A 247 9.62 17.50 2.99
C TYR A 247 8.78 17.82 1.78
N GLY A 248 9.26 18.69 0.90
CA GLY A 248 8.57 19.07 -0.33
C GLY A 248 9.20 20.29 -1.00
N ASN A 249 8.80 20.51 -2.23
CA ASN A 249 9.16 21.69 -3.00
C ASN A 249 7.89 22.41 -3.45
N ALA A 250 7.91 23.72 -3.47
CA ALA A 250 6.82 24.53 -3.99
C ALA A 250 7.36 25.80 -4.65
N VAL A 251 6.70 26.25 -5.71
CA VAL A 251 6.95 27.52 -6.36
C VAL A 251 5.60 28.19 -6.61
N VAL A 252 5.42 29.41 -6.15
CA VAL A 252 4.14 30.13 -6.24
C VAL A 252 4.38 31.61 -6.53
N PRO A 253 3.69 32.20 -7.53
CA PRO A 253 3.72 33.64 -7.72
C PRO A 253 3.11 34.36 -6.52
N ILE A 254 3.81 35.38 -5.99
CA ILE A 254 3.37 36.15 -4.81
C ILE A 254 2.01 36.79 -5.03
N LYS A 255 1.73 37.30 -6.26
CA LYS A 255 0.46 37.89 -6.65
C LYS A 255 -0.73 36.95 -6.57
N GLU A 256 -0.49 35.64 -6.56
CA GLU A 256 -1.53 34.61 -6.49
C GLU A 256 -1.79 34.12 -5.05
N ILE A 257 -1.00 34.59 -4.09
CA ILE A 257 -1.17 34.23 -2.68
C ILE A 257 -2.35 35.03 -2.10
N LEU A 258 -3.31 34.32 -1.53
CA LEU A 258 -4.51 34.91 -0.91
C LEU A 258 -4.46 34.94 0.62
N TRP A 259 -3.85 33.90 1.22
CA TRP A 259 -3.91 33.73 2.66
C TRP A 259 -2.68 32.99 3.18
N ILE A 260 -2.10 33.53 4.23
CA ILE A 260 -0.94 32.95 4.91
C ILE A 260 -1.17 32.90 6.43
N TYR A 261 -0.77 31.79 7.03
CA TYR A 261 -0.85 31.65 8.48
C TYR A 261 0.14 30.61 9.01
N LYS A 262 0.51 30.76 10.27
CA LYS A 262 1.34 29.82 11.01
C LYS A 262 0.49 28.83 11.77
N TYR A 263 0.86 27.56 11.71
CA TYR A 263 0.28 26.51 12.51
C TYR A 263 1.35 25.89 13.41
N SER A 264 1.01 25.68 14.69
CA SER A 264 1.93 25.08 15.67
C SER A 264 1.42 23.71 16.07
N THR A 265 2.27 22.69 15.98
CA THR A 265 1.95 21.34 16.41
C THR A 265 2.77 20.96 17.64
N LEU A 266 2.07 20.60 18.72
CA LEU A 266 2.66 20.06 19.93
C LEU A 266 2.85 18.55 19.78
N HIS A 267 4.09 18.09 19.79
CA HIS A 267 4.40 16.66 19.75
C HIS A 267 4.42 16.10 21.17
N LYS A 268 3.63 15.05 21.39
CA LYS A 268 3.56 14.31 22.64
C LYS A 268 4.05 12.88 22.39
N PHE A 269 4.85 12.37 23.31
CA PHE A 269 5.15 10.95 23.38
C PHE A 269 4.72 10.43 24.75
N LEU A 270 3.75 9.52 24.77
CA LEU A 270 3.06 9.09 25.99
C LEU A 270 2.46 10.30 26.72
N TRP A 271 2.99 10.66 27.89
CA TRP A 271 2.51 11.77 28.76
C TRP A 271 3.37 13.03 28.66
N TYR A 272 4.50 13.00 27.97
CA TYR A 272 5.46 14.11 27.92
C TYR A 272 5.35 14.90 26.62
N HIS A 273 5.30 16.22 26.75
CA HIS A 273 5.51 17.19 25.66
C HIS A 273 7.01 17.33 25.43
N PHE A 274 7.53 17.03 24.26
CA PHE A 274 8.95 17.12 24.02
C PHE A 274 9.36 18.08 22.90
N SER A 275 8.45 18.45 21.99
CA SER A 275 8.79 19.42 20.96
C SER A 275 7.56 20.16 20.40
N ILE A 276 7.82 21.35 19.87
CA ILE A 276 6.85 22.14 19.09
C ILE A 276 7.45 22.28 17.69
N SER A 277 6.68 21.94 16.68
CA SER A 277 7.01 22.24 15.29
C SER A 277 6.06 23.29 14.73
N TYR A 278 6.62 24.12 13.86
CA TYR A 278 5.85 25.16 13.18
C TYR A 278 5.73 24.83 11.69
N THR A 279 4.59 25.15 11.12
CA THR A 279 4.29 24.97 9.70
C THR A 279 3.70 26.25 9.16
N LEU A 280 4.29 26.77 8.10
CA LEU A 280 3.68 27.85 7.33
C LEU A 280 2.66 27.26 6.36
N HIS A 281 1.46 27.79 6.38
CA HIS A 281 0.39 27.47 5.44
C HIS A 281 0.18 28.63 4.49
N ILE A 282 0.20 28.35 3.22
CA ILE A 282 -0.08 29.32 2.14
C ILE A 282 -1.25 28.79 1.32
N THR A 283 -2.25 29.64 1.13
CA THR A 283 -3.35 29.40 0.22
C THR A 283 -3.25 30.38 -0.94
N ALA A 284 -3.12 29.88 -2.14
CA ALA A 284 -3.08 30.67 -3.36
C ALA A 284 -4.35 30.46 -4.18
N ASN A 285 -4.55 31.27 -5.20
CA ASN A 285 -5.66 31.14 -6.15
C ASN A 285 -5.77 29.73 -6.72
N LYS A 286 -6.93 29.39 -7.28
CA LYS A 286 -7.22 28.08 -7.90
C LYS A 286 -7.09 26.90 -6.93
N HIS A 287 -7.39 27.13 -5.63
CA HIS A 287 -7.36 26.13 -4.57
C HIS A 287 -5.97 25.48 -4.37
N LEU A 288 -4.91 26.20 -4.63
CA LEU A 288 -3.56 25.72 -4.34
C LEU A 288 -3.25 25.91 -2.86
N PHE A 289 -2.93 24.81 -2.16
CA PHE A 289 -2.55 24.79 -0.76
C PHE A 289 -1.11 24.28 -0.61
N ILE A 290 -0.28 25.08 0.03
CA ILE A 290 1.13 24.78 0.29
C ILE A 290 1.34 24.68 1.79
N HIS A 291 2.12 23.69 2.20
CA HIS A 291 2.52 23.46 3.57
C HIS A 291 4.03 23.42 3.66
N CYS A 292 4.63 24.32 4.44
CA CYS A 292 6.06 24.39 4.71
C CYS A 292 6.32 23.92 6.14
N PRO A 293 6.46 22.58 6.37
CA PRO A 293 6.59 22.04 7.72
C PRO A 293 8.00 22.18 8.28
N LYS A 294 8.09 22.08 9.61
CA LYS A 294 9.36 21.98 10.37
C LYS A 294 10.31 23.18 10.24
N ASN A 295 9.77 24.35 9.99
CA ASN A 295 10.51 25.59 10.02
C ASN A 295 10.60 26.16 11.44
N THR A 296 11.54 27.09 11.69
CA THR A 296 11.60 27.81 12.95
C THR A 296 10.46 28.84 13.04
N LYS A 297 10.11 29.24 14.26
CA LYS A 297 9.10 30.28 14.45
C LYS A 297 9.54 31.60 13.80
N SER A 298 10.81 31.96 14.00
CA SER A 298 11.40 33.20 13.48
C SER A 298 11.34 33.27 11.95
N ASP A 299 11.70 32.15 11.26
CA ASP A 299 11.69 32.11 9.80
C ASP A 299 10.29 32.30 9.24
N ILE A 300 9.29 31.63 9.87
CA ILE A 300 7.91 31.76 9.45
C ILE A 300 7.40 33.18 9.67
N ASP A 301 7.69 33.77 10.82
CA ASP A 301 7.24 35.12 11.14
C ASP A 301 7.88 36.13 10.16
N GLY A 302 9.18 36.01 9.84
CA GLY A 302 9.84 36.84 8.84
C GLY A 302 9.24 36.72 7.42
N ILE A 303 8.91 35.49 7.01
CA ILE A 303 8.23 35.26 5.71
C ILE A 303 6.83 35.91 5.69
N ILE A 304 6.06 35.77 6.77
CA ILE A 304 4.71 36.32 6.86
C ILE A 304 4.77 37.86 6.80
N ASP A 305 5.64 38.48 7.60
CA ASP A 305 5.77 39.94 7.65
C ASP A 305 6.18 40.49 6.28
N TYR A 306 7.17 39.86 5.63
CA TYR A 306 7.63 40.28 4.31
C TYR A 306 6.53 40.15 3.25
N LEU A 307 5.81 39.02 3.18
CA LEU A 307 4.75 38.81 2.20
C LEU A 307 3.56 39.76 2.42
N ALA A 308 3.25 40.10 3.69
CA ALA A 308 2.19 41.07 4.02
C ALA A 308 2.58 42.50 3.60
N GLU A 309 3.85 42.87 3.67
CA GLU A 309 4.34 44.16 3.20
C GLU A 309 4.39 44.22 1.65
N ALA A 310 4.83 43.15 1.00
CA ALA A 310 4.96 43.04 -0.43
C ALA A 310 3.58 43.02 -1.16
N ASN A 311 2.57 42.48 -0.53
CA ASN A 311 1.21 42.40 -1.08
C ASN A 311 0.17 42.57 0.02
N HIS A 312 -0.42 43.76 0.11
CA HIS A 312 -1.44 44.08 1.14
C HIS A 312 -2.78 43.34 0.98
N ASP A 313 -3.02 42.68 -0.13
CA ASP A 313 -4.22 41.90 -0.37
C ASP A 313 -4.13 40.50 0.30
N ILE A 314 -2.94 40.11 0.79
CA ILE A 314 -2.74 38.83 1.47
C ILE A 314 -3.38 38.88 2.86
N LEU A 315 -4.30 37.92 3.12
CA LEU A 315 -4.89 37.74 4.43
C LEU A 315 -3.89 37.05 5.35
N VAL A 316 -3.63 37.64 6.53
CA VAL A 316 -2.66 37.13 7.50
C VAL A 316 -3.37 36.56 8.72
N GLY A 317 -2.89 35.41 9.20
CA GLY A 317 -3.35 34.77 10.42
C GLY A 317 -4.56 33.85 10.23
N PHE A 318 -4.68 32.88 11.14
CA PHE A 318 -5.76 31.89 11.11
C PHE A 318 -6.94 32.38 11.96
N ASN A 319 -7.98 32.86 11.30
CA ASN A 319 -9.25 33.24 11.90
C ASN A 319 -10.40 32.86 10.95
N GLU A 320 -11.63 32.84 11.51
CA GLU A 320 -12.83 32.46 10.77
C GLU A 320 -13.17 33.46 9.65
N ASP A 321 -12.94 34.76 9.89
CA ASP A 321 -13.23 35.82 8.90
C ASP A 321 -12.36 35.64 7.66
N ASN A 322 -11.04 35.39 7.84
CA ASN A 322 -10.14 35.12 6.73
C ASN A 322 -10.54 33.86 5.99
N ARG A 323 -10.93 32.81 6.69
CA ARG A 323 -11.42 31.57 6.08
C ARG A 323 -12.66 31.81 5.21
N LEU A 324 -13.61 32.58 5.70
CA LEU A 324 -14.82 32.93 4.94
C LEU A 324 -14.53 33.81 3.73
N LYS A 325 -13.62 34.80 3.85
CA LYS A 325 -13.17 35.63 2.73
C LYS A 325 -12.54 34.78 1.63
N VAL A 326 -11.63 33.88 1.97
CA VAL A 326 -11.00 32.96 1.01
C VAL A 326 -12.04 32.06 0.33
N GLN A 327 -13.01 31.53 1.09
CA GLN A 327 -14.09 30.73 0.53
C GLN A 327 -15.03 31.54 -0.38
N ALA A 328 -15.23 32.82 -0.10
CA ALA A 328 -16.01 33.70 -0.96
C ALA A 328 -15.32 33.96 -2.30
N VAL A 329 -13.98 34.12 -2.29
CA VAL A 329 -13.18 34.34 -3.51
C VAL A 329 -13.04 33.05 -4.34
N GLN A 330 -12.79 31.92 -3.70
CA GLN A 330 -12.48 30.69 -4.41
C GLN A 330 -13.69 29.74 -4.57
N GLY A 331 -14.77 29.97 -3.84
CA GLY A 331 -15.85 29.00 -3.69
C GLY A 331 -15.47 27.84 -2.74
N LYS A 332 -16.39 26.90 -2.53
CA LYS A 332 -16.11 25.71 -1.72
C LYS A 332 -15.32 24.71 -2.57
N PRO A 333 -14.20 24.18 -2.06
CA PRO A 333 -13.43 23.20 -2.82
C PRO A 333 -14.27 21.95 -3.09
N LEU A 334 -14.28 21.52 -4.35
CA LEU A 334 -14.95 20.29 -4.75
C LEU A 334 -14.31 19.07 -4.06
N HIS A 335 -15.07 17.99 -3.90
CA HIS A 335 -14.54 16.75 -3.30
C HIS A 335 -13.29 16.20 -4.01
N ILE A 336 -13.22 16.39 -5.33
CA ILE A 336 -12.07 15.97 -6.15
C ILE A 336 -10.80 16.75 -5.81
N GLU A 337 -10.92 18.05 -5.52
CA GLU A 337 -9.77 18.89 -5.12
C GLU A 337 -9.28 18.53 -3.72
N LYS A 338 -10.19 18.19 -2.80
CA LYS A 338 -9.82 17.64 -1.49
C LYS A 338 -9.08 16.30 -1.62
N LEU A 339 -9.52 15.44 -2.54
CA LEU A 339 -8.86 14.16 -2.84
C LEU A 339 -7.48 14.40 -3.46
N LYS A 340 -7.35 15.31 -4.42
CA LYS A 340 -6.07 15.72 -5.00
C LYS A 340 -5.12 16.26 -3.92
N ALA A 341 -5.56 17.17 -3.08
CA ALA A 341 -4.76 17.72 -1.98
C ALA A 341 -4.34 16.63 -0.98
N PHE A 342 -5.21 15.66 -0.70
CA PHE A 342 -4.89 14.50 0.14
C PHE A 342 -3.84 13.59 -0.52
N LEU A 343 -3.94 13.31 -1.80
CA LEU A 343 -2.97 12.52 -2.56
C LEU A 343 -1.62 13.23 -2.66
N HIS A 344 -1.60 14.53 -2.97
CA HIS A 344 -0.37 15.33 -2.99
C HIS A 344 0.33 15.42 -1.63
N ARG A 345 -0.39 15.31 -0.53
CA ARG A 345 0.19 15.26 0.83
C ARG A 345 0.97 13.98 1.11
N ARG A 346 0.72 12.91 0.38
CA ARG A 346 1.34 11.59 0.59
C ARG A 346 2.35 11.19 -0.46
N ILE A 347 2.37 11.87 -1.59
CA ILE A 347 3.35 11.72 -2.66
C ILE A 347 4.40 12.82 -2.58
#